data_7805212eef170960d76fef923bd29081
#
_entry.id   7805212eef170960d76fef923bd29081
#
_cell.length_a   1.000
_cell.length_b   1.000
_cell.length_c   1.000
_cell.angle_alpha   90.00
_cell.angle_beta   90.00
_cell.angle_gamma   90.00
#
_symmetry.space_group_name_H-M   'P 1'
#
loop_
_entity.id
_entity.type
_entity.pdbx_description
1 polymer ?
#
loop_
_entity_poly.entity_id
_entity_poly.type
_entity_poly.pdbx_seq_one_letter_code
_entity_poly.pdbx_strand_id
1 'polypeptide(L)'
;MSFKISDFIGMCMQKLILVTLTFFIFGNVFGQSIENNWEFSEVKDKGGLPIFTINPTEDYFKLEDGTFEFLLSARDSLKATGDYIYQDDLLVLFLNQPKEGTKSFRVSQLTDSTMALSGGTLNYVLKTPEAKVETIPMVVGDSSQIVPSQGFSLQSLWRGVLGMFSLIFIAFLFSANRKAINWKTVGIGLFFQMVIAIGVLKVDFIKSGFETIGQLFVNVLEYTQAGSEFLFGGMLDINSYGFIFALQVLPTIIFFSALTSVLFYFGIIQILVKGMGWLLTKLLNISGAESLSVAGNIFLGQTEAPLLIKAYLEKMNKSEILLVMIGGMATVAGAVLAAYIGFLGGDDPVLRLTFAKHLLAASVMAAPGAIVISKILYPQTEPINTDVKVSSEKIGSNFLEAISNGTTEGLKLAVNVGAMLLVFVAFIAMINGILGWIGEVTTINGWVAANSAYSSLSMESILGTIFSPLMWLIGVASEDISMMGQLLGIKLVASEFVGYIQLADLKNVSNELHLNYEKSIIMATYMLCGFANFASIGIQIGGIGSLAPGQRKTLSKFGMKALIGGSIASLISATIAGMIIG
;
A
#
# COMPACT_ATOMS: atom_id res chain seq x y z
N MET A 1 -15.68 26.04 24.36
CA MET A 1 -14.52 26.40 23.54
C MET A 1 -14.62 25.57 22.26
N SER A 2 -15.17 26.14 21.19
CA SER A 2 -15.48 25.45 19.91
C SER A 2 -14.20 25.43 19.09
N PHE A 3 -13.51 24.30 19.07
CA PHE A 3 -12.42 24.06 18.13
C PHE A 3 -13.06 23.75 16.76
N LYS A 4 -12.91 24.65 15.80
CA LYS A 4 -13.41 24.43 14.43
C LYS A 4 -12.61 23.30 13.77
N ILE A 5 -13.30 22.38 13.14
CA ILE A 5 -12.72 21.29 12.33
C ILE A 5 -11.73 21.84 11.28
N SER A 6 -12.00 23.07 10.78
CA SER A 6 -11.11 23.81 9.87
C SER A 6 -9.71 24.05 10.44
N ASP A 7 -9.56 24.29 11.74
CA ASP A 7 -8.26 24.62 12.34
C ASP A 7 -7.40 23.36 12.53
N PHE A 8 -8.04 22.20 12.72
CA PHE A 8 -7.34 20.92 12.83
C PHE A 8 -6.90 20.40 11.44
N ILE A 9 -7.75 20.51 10.42
CA ILE A 9 -7.41 20.15 9.03
C ILE A 9 -6.30 21.07 8.52
N GLY A 10 -6.37 22.38 8.82
CA GLY A 10 -5.32 23.33 8.47
C GLY A 10 -3.98 23.02 9.12
N MET A 11 -3.98 22.62 10.40
CA MET A 11 -2.76 22.27 11.13
C MET A 11 -2.18 20.91 10.67
N CYS A 12 -3.02 19.95 10.31
CA CYS A 12 -2.57 18.66 9.73
C CYS A 12 -2.04 18.86 8.31
N MET A 13 -2.73 19.64 7.48
CA MET A 13 -2.24 19.99 6.14
C MET A 13 -0.94 20.79 6.17
N GLN A 14 -0.81 21.78 7.06
CA GLN A 14 0.45 22.52 7.19
C GLN A 14 1.62 21.64 7.61
N LYS A 15 1.41 20.66 8.50
CA LYS A 15 2.47 19.73 8.91
C LYS A 15 2.80 18.71 7.83
N LEU A 16 1.81 18.26 7.05
CA LEU A 16 2.02 17.37 5.90
C LEU A 16 2.72 18.12 4.75
N ILE A 17 2.30 19.35 4.47
CA ILE A 17 2.93 20.24 3.47
C ILE A 17 4.37 20.59 3.91
N LEU A 18 4.64 20.80 5.19
CA LEU A 18 6.00 21.07 5.68
C LEU A 18 6.92 19.85 5.49
N VAL A 19 6.42 18.63 5.72
CA VAL A 19 7.17 17.38 5.50
C VAL A 19 7.40 17.14 4.00
N THR A 20 6.39 17.41 3.16
CA THR A 20 6.54 17.29 1.70
C THR A 20 7.42 18.40 1.11
N LEU A 21 7.31 19.66 1.58
CA LEU A 21 8.19 20.74 1.12
C LEU A 21 9.65 20.53 1.54
N THR A 22 9.91 19.97 2.72
CA THR A 22 11.28 19.65 3.13
C THR A 22 11.91 18.58 2.23
N PHE A 23 11.10 17.65 1.70
CA PHE A 23 11.56 16.65 0.72
C PHE A 23 11.75 17.24 -0.69
N PHE A 24 10.92 18.21 -1.10
CA PHE A 24 11.04 18.87 -2.40
C PHE A 24 12.26 19.80 -2.51
N ILE A 25 12.71 20.37 -1.39
CA ILE A 25 13.87 21.28 -1.36
C ILE A 25 15.20 20.50 -1.50
N PHE A 26 15.24 19.22 -1.14
CA PHE A 26 16.44 18.37 -1.29
C PHE A 26 16.49 17.57 -2.61
N GLY A 27 15.44 17.61 -3.44
CA GLY A 27 15.32 16.81 -4.67
C GLY A 27 15.75 17.51 -5.97
N ASN A 28 16.02 18.81 -5.98
CA ASN A 28 16.23 19.55 -7.23
C ASN A 28 17.54 20.36 -7.24
N VAL A 29 18.68 19.69 -7.11
CA VAL A 29 19.99 20.26 -7.49
C VAL A 29 20.83 19.17 -8.16
N PHE A 30 20.35 18.63 -9.28
CA PHE A 30 21.19 18.03 -10.29
C PHE A 30 20.74 18.62 -11.64
N GLY A 31 21.45 19.62 -12.10
CA GLY A 31 21.41 20.03 -13.51
C GLY A 31 21.81 18.83 -14.37
N GLN A 32 21.11 18.60 -15.49
CA GLN A 32 21.52 17.57 -16.45
C GLN A 32 22.93 17.88 -16.91
N SER A 33 23.89 16.98 -16.62
CA SER A 33 25.25 17.08 -17.07
C SER A 33 25.37 16.52 -18.49
N ILE A 34 26.03 17.25 -19.41
CA ILE A 34 26.36 16.71 -20.73
C ILE A 34 27.53 15.71 -20.65
N GLU A 35 28.22 15.68 -19.52
CA GLU A 35 29.38 14.80 -19.29
C GLU A 35 28.96 13.35 -19.19
N ASN A 36 29.37 12.56 -20.14
CA ASN A 36 29.12 11.12 -20.22
C ASN A 36 30.01 10.49 -21.32
N ASN A 37 30.04 9.16 -21.31
CA ASN A 37 30.55 8.38 -22.41
C ASN A 37 29.39 8.02 -23.34
N TRP A 38 29.29 8.68 -24.48
CA TRP A 38 28.20 8.52 -25.44
C TRP A 38 28.59 7.59 -26.58
N GLU A 39 27.72 6.68 -26.97
CA GLU A 39 27.84 5.85 -28.17
C GLU A 39 26.94 6.41 -29.28
N PHE A 40 27.43 6.42 -30.52
CA PHE A 40 26.60 6.80 -31.65
C PHE A 40 25.53 5.74 -31.91
N SER A 41 24.27 6.18 -31.97
CA SER A 41 23.15 5.33 -32.36
C SER A 41 22.80 5.48 -33.81
N GLU A 42 22.75 6.74 -34.31
CA GLU A 42 22.43 7.06 -35.71
C GLU A 42 23.05 8.38 -36.12
N VAL A 43 23.44 8.49 -37.40
CA VAL A 43 23.85 9.76 -38.04
C VAL A 43 23.01 9.95 -39.30
N LYS A 44 22.20 11.02 -39.30
CA LYS A 44 21.22 11.32 -40.37
C LYS A 44 21.55 12.63 -41.07
N ASP A 45 21.10 12.75 -42.32
CA ASP A 45 21.06 14.05 -43.02
C ASP A 45 19.86 14.90 -42.55
N LYS A 46 19.73 16.11 -43.08
CA LYS A 46 18.58 16.98 -42.82
C LYS A 46 17.23 16.41 -43.29
N GLY A 47 17.25 15.42 -44.17
CA GLY A 47 16.08 14.71 -44.67
C GLY A 47 15.68 13.49 -43.80
N GLY A 48 16.48 13.17 -42.77
CA GLY A 48 16.22 12.04 -41.87
C GLY A 48 16.76 10.70 -42.38
N LEU A 49 17.50 10.66 -43.48
CA LEU A 49 18.10 9.44 -44.04
C LEU A 49 19.45 9.14 -43.34
N PRO A 50 19.68 7.87 -42.89
CA PRO A 50 20.97 7.49 -42.31
C PRO A 50 22.07 7.55 -43.37
N ILE A 51 23.23 8.19 -43.03
CA ILE A 51 24.34 8.40 -43.94
C ILE A 51 25.52 7.47 -43.67
N PHE A 52 25.74 7.10 -42.41
CA PHE A 52 26.87 6.27 -42.01
C PHE A 52 26.38 5.00 -41.29
N THR A 53 27.12 3.90 -41.55
CA THR A 53 27.00 2.68 -40.73
C THR A 53 27.85 2.87 -39.48
N ILE A 54 27.25 2.75 -38.32
CA ILE A 54 27.92 2.90 -37.04
C ILE A 54 28.50 1.56 -36.60
N ASN A 55 29.76 1.60 -36.12
CA ASN A 55 30.36 0.42 -35.48
C ASN A 55 30.24 0.57 -33.95
N PRO A 56 29.33 -0.18 -33.28
CA PRO A 56 29.09 -0.01 -31.85
C PRO A 56 30.30 -0.31 -30.94
N THR A 57 31.36 -0.94 -31.49
CA THR A 57 32.55 -1.29 -30.71
C THR A 57 33.68 -0.26 -30.82
N GLU A 58 33.60 0.64 -31.79
CA GLU A 58 34.69 1.59 -32.09
C GLU A 58 34.22 3.04 -32.06
N ASP A 59 32.92 3.31 -32.40
CA ASP A 59 32.40 4.66 -32.53
C ASP A 59 31.88 5.18 -31.19
N TYR A 60 32.49 6.26 -30.68
CA TYR A 60 32.10 6.85 -29.39
C TYR A 60 32.32 8.37 -29.35
N PHE A 61 31.67 9.02 -28.37
CA PHE A 61 31.86 10.41 -28.07
C PHE A 61 31.87 10.61 -26.55
N LYS A 62 33.05 10.81 -25.98
CA LYS A 62 33.27 10.98 -24.55
C LYS A 62 33.40 12.45 -24.20
N LEU A 63 32.70 12.91 -23.17
CA LEU A 63 32.76 14.22 -22.56
C LEU A 63 33.05 14.06 -21.07
N GLU A 64 34.20 14.54 -20.61
CA GLU A 64 34.64 14.39 -19.21
C GLU A 64 35.54 15.55 -18.82
N ASP A 65 35.26 16.16 -17.65
CA ASP A 65 36.07 17.25 -17.07
C ASP A 65 36.47 18.37 -18.05
N GLY A 66 35.54 18.82 -18.92
CA GLY A 66 35.77 19.88 -19.91
C GLY A 66 36.54 19.44 -21.13
N THR A 67 36.96 18.18 -21.26
CA THR A 67 37.67 17.59 -22.40
C THR A 67 36.77 16.61 -23.17
N PHE A 68 37.07 16.43 -24.47
CA PHE A 68 36.32 15.46 -25.28
C PHE A 68 37.25 14.51 -26.05
N GLU A 69 36.72 13.32 -26.30
CA GLU A 69 37.24 12.34 -27.25
C GLU A 69 36.11 11.91 -28.20
N PHE A 70 36.40 11.89 -29.50
CA PHE A 70 35.43 11.61 -30.55
C PHE A 70 36.04 10.71 -31.61
N LEU A 71 35.39 9.60 -31.92
CA LEU A 71 35.71 8.69 -33.02
C LEU A 71 34.43 8.27 -33.74
N LEU A 72 34.40 8.43 -35.04
CA LEU A 72 33.38 7.93 -35.95
C LEU A 72 34.07 7.28 -37.15
N SER A 73 34.30 5.99 -37.10
CA SER A 73 35.12 5.20 -38.02
C SER A 73 34.69 5.31 -39.49
N ALA A 74 33.37 5.44 -39.73
CA ALA A 74 32.81 5.58 -41.08
C ALA A 74 33.08 6.95 -41.74
N ARG A 75 33.48 7.98 -40.97
CA ARG A 75 33.75 9.33 -41.48
C ARG A 75 35.21 9.71 -41.45
N ASP A 76 35.87 9.48 -40.34
CA ASP A 76 37.27 9.82 -40.11
C ASP A 76 37.92 8.70 -39.27
N SER A 77 38.92 8.02 -39.83
CA SER A 77 39.66 6.96 -39.13
C SER A 77 40.55 7.51 -38.01
N LEU A 78 40.57 8.81 -37.78
CA LEU A 78 41.39 9.46 -36.77
C LEU A 78 40.57 9.94 -35.59
N LYS A 79 41.02 9.58 -34.41
CA LYS A 79 40.49 10.05 -33.14
C LYS A 79 40.64 11.56 -33.01
N ALA A 80 39.58 12.29 -32.74
CA ALA A 80 39.58 13.70 -32.43
C ALA A 80 39.58 13.92 -30.93
N THR A 81 40.42 14.80 -30.42
CA THR A 81 40.52 15.16 -29.01
C THR A 81 40.68 16.66 -28.83
N GLY A 82 40.29 17.18 -27.68
CA GLY A 82 40.40 18.59 -27.34
C GLY A 82 39.57 19.00 -26.17
N ASP A 83 39.30 20.29 -26.05
CA ASP A 83 38.49 20.89 -24.98
C ASP A 83 37.08 21.21 -25.50
N TYR A 84 36.07 21.28 -24.62
CA TYR A 84 34.74 21.70 -25.01
C TYR A 84 34.15 22.73 -24.05
N ILE A 85 33.20 23.50 -24.56
CA ILE A 85 32.32 24.38 -23.78
C ILE A 85 30.89 24.05 -24.15
N TYR A 86 30.04 23.87 -23.15
CA TYR A 86 28.60 23.69 -23.30
C TYR A 86 27.85 24.79 -22.57
N GLN A 87 27.08 25.59 -23.29
CA GLN A 87 26.26 26.66 -22.73
C GLN A 87 25.06 26.94 -23.66
N ASP A 88 23.89 27.14 -23.09
CA ASP A 88 22.64 27.51 -23.80
C ASP A 88 22.35 26.59 -25.01
N ASP A 89 22.40 25.28 -24.81
CA ASP A 89 22.21 24.24 -25.83
C ASP A 89 23.22 24.28 -26.98
N LEU A 90 24.31 24.99 -26.82
CA LEU A 90 25.41 25.05 -27.80
C LEU A 90 26.64 24.32 -27.22
N LEU A 91 27.06 23.26 -27.91
CA LEU A 91 28.29 22.52 -27.64
C LEU A 91 29.36 22.96 -28.65
N VAL A 92 30.44 23.52 -28.15
CA VAL A 92 31.60 23.96 -28.98
C VAL A 92 32.79 23.09 -28.63
N LEU A 93 33.36 22.41 -29.63
CA LEU A 93 34.54 21.56 -29.51
C LEU A 93 35.74 22.31 -30.08
N PHE A 94 36.81 22.44 -29.30
CA PHE A 94 38.10 22.96 -29.69
C PHE A 94 39.06 21.79 -29.94
N LEU A 95 39.27 21.45 -31.18
CA LEU A 95 40.08 20.29 -31.59
C LEU A 95 41.57 20.58 -31.47
N ASN A 96 42.27 19.69 -30.76
CA ASN A 96 43.74 19.67 -30.68
C ASN A 96 44.32 18.64 -31.64
N GLN A 97 43.61 17.55 -31.90
CA GLN A 97 43.96 16.50 -32.85
C GLN A 97 42.71 16.10 -33.68
N PRO A 98 42.89 15.61 -34.94
CA PRO A 98 44.11 15.43 -35.72
C PRO A 98 44.66 16.74 -36.29
N LYS A 99 43.87 17.82 -36.26
CA LYS A 99 44.23 19.16 -36.70
C LYS A 99 43.48 20.19 -35.85
N GLU A 100 44.18 21.25 -35.47
CA GLU A 100 43.55 22.36 -34.74
C GLU A 100 42.36 22.95 -35.51
N GLY A 101 41.25 23.16 -34.79
CA GLY A 101 40.03 23.70 -35.38
C GLY A 101 38.88 23.77 -34.35
N THR A 102 37.77 24.32 -34.80
CA THR A 102 36.59 24.44 -33.96
C THR A 102 35.38 23.82 -34.67
N LYS A 103 34.58 23.02 -33.95
CA LYS A 103 33.29 22.51 -34.42
C LYS A 103 32.21 22.91 -33.42
N SER A 104 31.04 23.31 -33.89
CA SER A 104 29.89 23.65 -33.05
C SER A 104 28.68 22.78 -33.38
N PHE A 105 27.99 22.34 -32.32
CA PHE A 105 26.80 21.54 -32.41
C PHE A 105 25.71 22.17 -31.55
N ARG A 106 24.47 22.15 -32.03
CA ARG A 106 23.32 22.48 -31.22
C ARG A 106 22.78 21.20 -30.59
N VAL A 107 22.65 21.18 -29.28
CA VAL A 107 22.02 20.07 -28.52
C VAL A 107 20.52 20.27 -28.61
N SER A 108 19.85 19.42 -29.37
CA SER A 108 18.38 19.50 -29.56
C SER A 108 17.60 18.67 -28.56
N GLN A 109 18.25 17.68 -27.94
CA GLN A 109 17.71 16.85 -26.86
C GLN A 109 18.87 16.39 -25.99
N LEU A 110 18.71 16.49 -24.68
CA LEU A 110 19.63 15.94 -23.67
C LEU A 110 18.80 15.28 -22.56
N THR A 111 19.07 14.02 -22.32
CA THR A 111 18.53 13.22 -21.20
C THR A 111 19.68 12.44 -20.59
N ASP A 112 19.47 11.78 -19.46
CA ASP A 112 20.48 10.94 -18.82
C ASP A 112 20.95 9.77 -19.70
N SER A 113 20.18 9.39 -20.71
CA SER A 113 20.45 8.24 -21.59
C SER A 113 20.56 8.57 -23.08
N THR A 114 20.16 9.75 -23.52
CA THR A 114 20.17 10.12 -24.94
C THR A 114 20.60 11.57 -25.14
N MET A 115 21.38 11.81 -26.18
CA MET A 115 21.79 13.15 -26.62
C MET A 115 21.60 13.26 -28.12
N ALA A 116 20.94 14.31 -28.59
CA ALA A 116 20.81 14.62 -30.01
C ALA A 116 21.54 15.92 -30.35
N LEU A 117 22.51 15.83 -31.29
CA LEU A 117 23.34 16.95 -31.75
C LEU A 117 23.02 17.27 -33.20
N SER A 118 22.88 18.54 -33.52
CA SER A 118 22.81 19.01 -34.91
C SER A 118 23.99 19.92 -35.23
N GLY A 119 24.72 19.59 -36.29
CA GLY A 119 25.92 20.37 -36.72
C GLY A 119 26.10 20.33 -38.23
N GLY A 120 26.14 21.49 -38.87
CA GLY A 120 26.29 21.61 -40.33
C GLY A 120 25.10 21.01 -41.08
N THR A 121 25.31 19.90 -41.79
CA THR A 121 24.29 19.18 -42.57
C THR A 121 23.84 17.87 -41.92
N LEU A 122 24.37 17.53 -40.73
CA LEU A 122 24.17 16.23 -40.07
C LEU A 122 23.52 16.37 -38.71
N ASN A 123 22.72 15.38 -38.38
CA ASN A 123 22.12 15.16 -37.05
C ASN A 123 22.68 13.85 -36.48
N TYR A 124 23.17 13.91 -35.25
CA TYR A 124 23.77 12.80 -34.53
C TYR A 124 22.84 12.44 -33.37
N VAL A 125 22.49 11.16 -33.25
CA VAL A 125 21.78 10.63 -32.12
C VAL A 125 22.75 9.72 -31.36
N LEU A 126 22.95 10.03 -30.07
CA LEU A 126 23.87 9.34 -29.19
C LEU A 126 23.07 8.77 -28.01
N LYS A 127 23.56 7.64 -27.50
CA LYS A 127 23.01 6.98 -26.31
C LYS A 127 24.16 6.70 -25.35
N THR A 128 23.85 6.58 -24.07
CA THR A 128 24.84 6.06 -23.11
C THR A 128 25.14 4.61 -23.45
N PRO A 129 26.44 4.16 -23.33
CA PRO A 129 26.74 2.73 -23.38
C PRO A 129 25.85 1.98 -22.43
N GLU A 130 25.23 0.92 -22.89
CA GLU A 130 24.66 -0.05 -21.96
C GLU A 130 25.81 -0.51 -21.07
N ALA A 131 25.78 -0.13 -19.78
CA ALA A 131 26.78 -0.58 -18.84
C ALA A 131 26.90 -2.10 -19.00
N LYS A 132 28.09 -2.60 -19.37
CA LYS A 132 28.43 -4.01 -19.19
C LYS A 132 28.43 -4.26 -17.69
N VAL A 133 27.25 -4.45 -17.15
CA VAL A 133 27.07 -5.09 -15.85
C VAL A 133 27.65 -6.47 -16.05
N GLU A 134 28.76 -6.77 -15.33
CA GLU A 134 29.10 -8.16 -15.08
C GLU A 134 27.80 -8.85 -14.71
N THR A 135 27.37 -9.74 -15.54
CA THR A 135 26.09 -10.43 -15.43
C THR A 135 26.10 -11.29 -14.17
N ILE A 136 25.67 -10.70 -13.07
CA ILE A 136 24.67 -11.39 -12.29
C ILE A 136 23.50 -11.50 -13.29
N PRO A 137 23.00 -12.68 -13.65
CA PRO A 137 21.91 -12.77 -14.60
C PRO A 137 20.72 -12.01 -14.02
N MET A 138 20.59 -10.75 -14.37
CA MET A 138 19.33 -10.08 -14.33
C MET A 138 18.54 -10.79 -15.42
N VAL A 139 17.70 -11.72 -14.99
CA VAL A 139 16.62 -12.23 -15.81
C VAL A 139 15.91 -10.96 -16.29
N VAL A 140 16.13 -10.59 -17.54
CA VAL A 140 15.18 -9.77 -18.29
C VAL A 140 13.97 -10.69 -18.37
N GLY A 141 13.18 -10.65 -17.30
CA GLY A 141 11.90 -11.33 -17.25
C GLY A 141 11.09 -10.74 -18.40
N ASP A 142 10.65 -11.62 -19.24
CA ASP A 142 9.55 -11.41 -20.15
C ASP A 142 8.58 -10.47 -19.39
N SER A 143 8.28 -9.27 -19.93
CA SER A 143 7.47 -8.23 -19.27
C SER A 143 6.01 -8.68 -18.95
N SER A 144 5.75 -9.95 -19.06
CA SER A 144 4.51 -10.67 -18.78
C SER A 144 4.55 -11.50 -17.47
N GLN A 145 5.59 -11.45 -16.64
CA GLN A 145 5.67 -12.27 -15.44
C GLN A 145 6.00 -11.44 -14.20
N ILE A 146 5.24 -11.66 -13.12
CA ILE A 146 5.53 -11.10 -11.79
C ILE A 146 6.86 -11.65 -11.29
N VAL A 147 7.78 -10.77 -10.94
CA VAL A 147 9.07 -11.15 -10.37
C VAL A 147 8.85 -11.78 -8.99
N PRO A 148 9.24 -13.05 -8.80
CA PRO A 148 9.03 -13.74 -7.53
C PRO A 148 9.87 -13.13 -6.42
N SER A 149 9.41 -13.29 -5.19
CA SER A 149 10.12 -12.87 -3.98
C SER A 149 11.49 -13.54 -3.85
N GLN A 150 12.53 -12.73 -3.66
CA GLN A 150 13.92 -13.21 -3.53
C GLN A 150 14.26 -13.69 -2.12
N GLY A 151 13.35 -13.52 -1.17
CA GLY A 151 13.58 -13.85 0.23
C GLY A 151 14.31 -12.74 1.00
N PHE A 152 14.65 -13.05 2.26
CA PHE A 152 15.32 -12.11 3.16
C PHE A 152 16.70 -11.72 2.64
N SER A 153 16.96 -10.41 2.56
CA SER A 153 18.24 -9.83 2.18
C SER A 153 18.64 -8.70 3.14
N LEU A 154 19.93 -8.33 3.16
CA LEU A 154 20.39 -7.17 3.96
C LEU A 154 19.75 -5.87 3.46
N GLN A 155 19.50 -5.76 2.16
CA GLN A 155 18.83 -4.61 1.57
C GLN A 155 17.37 -4.53 2.00
N SER A 156 16.63 -5.64 1.99
CA SER A 156 15.24 -5.67 2.46
C SER A 156 15.14 -5.37 3.95
N LEU A 157 16.09 -5.88 4.77
CA LEU A 157 16.20 -5.57 6.19
C LEU A 157 16.39 -4.08 6.45
N TRP A 158 17.40 -3.48 5.81
CA TRP A 158 17.70 -2.05 5.96
C TRP A 158 16.50 -1.18 5.58
N ARG A 159 15.89 -1.43 4.43
CA ARG A 159 14.71 -0.67 3.98
C ARG A 159 13.51 -0.88 4.90
N GLY A 160 13.28 -2.09 5.41
CA GLY A 160 12.23 -2.36 6.37
C GLY A 160 12.45 -1.65 7.71
N VAL A 161 13.68 -1.63 8.22
CA VAL A 161 14.03 -0.89 9.45
C VAL A 161 13.82 0.61 9.25
N LEU A 162 14.24 1.18 8.12
CA LEU A 162 14.00 2.57 7.76
C LEU A 162 12.49 2.87 7.73
N GLY A 163 11.70 2.01 7.10
CA GLY A 163 10.25 2.14 7.02
C GLY A 163 9.57 2.13 8.39
N MET A 164 9.90 1.15 9.23
CA MET A 164 9.38 1.08 10.60
C MET A 164 9.73 2.34 11.40
N PHE A 165 10.99 2.79 11.32
CA PHE A 165 11.43 4.00 12.01
C PHE A 165 10.67 5.23 11.53
N SER A 166 10.49 5.38 10.20
CA SER A 166 9.74 6.48 9.59
C SER A 166 8.28 6.50 10.02
N LEU A 167 7.61 5.34 10.04
CA LEU A 167 6.21 5.22 10.47
C LEU A 167 6.03 5.55 11.97
N ILE A 168 6.97 5.09 12.82
CA ILE A 168 6.97 5.43 14.25
C ILE A 168 7.24 6.93 14.43
N PHE A 169 8.14 7.52 13.64
CA PHE A 169 8.43 8.94 13.68
C PHE A 169 7.21 9.77 13.25
N ILE A 170 6.50 9.36 12.21
CA ILE A 170 5.23 9.98 11.82
C ILE A 170 4.22 9.92 12.97
N ALA A 171 4.01 8.74 13.59
CA ALA A 171 3.14 8.60 14.75
C ALA A 171 3.57 9.52 15.92
N PHE A 172 4.87 9.63 16.18
CA PHE A 172 5.45 10.51 17.20
C PHE A 172 5.15 11.99 16.92
N LEU A 173 5.19 12.43 15.66
CA LEU A 173 4.84 13.82 15.29
C LEU A 173 3.39 14.17 15.64
N PHE A 174 2.46 13.19 15.47
CA PHE A 174 1.03 13.35 15.78
C PHE A 174 0.66 13.03 17.23
N SER A 175 1.65 12.69 18.09
CA SER A 175 1.42 12.40 19.51
C SER A 175 0.83 13.57 20.27
N ALA A 176 -0.15 13.28 21.12
CA ALA A 176 -0.76 14.27 22.02
C ALA A 176 0.18 14.68 23.18
N ASN A 177 1.05 13.77 23.62
CA ASN A 177 2.02 14.02 24.70
C ASN A 177 3.28 13.17 24.51
N ARG A 178 4.25 13.72 23.77
CA ARG A 178 5.50 13.02 23.42
C ARG A 178 6.33 12.57 24.61
N LYS A 179 6.26 13.31 25.73
CA LYS A 179 7.05 13.00 26.94
C LYS A 179 6.49 11.82 27.74
N ALA A 180 5.21 11.53 27.59
CA ALA A 180 4.54 10.46 28.32
C ALA A 180 4.55 9.12 27.55
N ILE A 181 5.19 9.04 26.39
CA ILE A 181 5.26 7.80 25.59
C ILE A 181 6.07 6.76 26.37
N ASN A 182 5.44 5.59 26.59
CA ASN A 182 6.11 4.44 27.19
C ASN A 182 6.84 3.63 26.11
N TRP A 183 8.10 3.99 25.87
CA TRP A 183 8.93 3.34 24.86
C TRP A 183 9.17 1.84 25.12
N LYS A 184 9.04 1.39 26.38
CA LYS A 184 9.10 -0.05 26.70
C LYS A 184 7.92 -0.80 26.09
N THR A 185 6.70 -0.30 26.24
CA THR A 185 5.49 -0.88 25.62
C THR A 185 5.59 -0.86 24.09
N VAL A 186 6.09 0.25 23.51
CA VAL A 186 6.33 0.38 22.06
C VAL A 186 7.33 -0.69 21.58
N GLY A 187 8.49 -0.81 22.24
CA GLY A 187 9.52 -1.78 21.87
C GLY A 187 9.05 -3.24 21.99
N ILE A 188 8.34 -3.59 23.08
CA ILE A 188 7.81 -4.93 23.28
C ILE A 188 6.72 -5.24 22.22
N GLY A 189 5.85 -4.28 21.90
CA GLY A 189 4.81 -4.45 20.89
C GLY A 189 5.36 -4.67 19.48
N LEU A 190 6.37 -3.90 19.07
CA LEU A 190 7.06 -4.09 17.78
C LEU A 190 7.82 -5.41 17.73
N PHE A 191 8.51 -5.78 18.83
CA PHE A 191 9.18 -7.07 18.93
C PHE A 191 8.18 -8.22 18.80
N PHE A 192 7.04 -8.13 19.49
CA PHE A 192 5.99 -9.15 19.42
C PHE A 192 5.39 -9.24 18.01
N GLN A 193 5.16 -8.10 17.35
CA GLN A 193 4.70 -8.06 15.96
C GLN A 193 5.71 -8.72 15.01
N MET A 194 7.01 -8.47 15.21
CA MET A 194 8.08 -9.12 14.45
C MET A 194 8.13 -10.64 14.68
N VAL A 195 7.99 -11.08 15.94
CA VAL A 195 7.96 -12.52 16.27
C VAL A 195 6.77 -13.22 15.60
N ILE A 196 5.59 -12.61 15.61
CA ILE A 196 4.41 -13.13 14.88
C ILE A 196 4.72 -13.23 13.38
N ALA A 197 5.27 -12.17 12.80
CA ALA A 197 5.58 -12.15 11.37
C ALA A 197 6.59 -13.23 10.96
N ILE A 198 7.70 -13.36 11.70
CA ILE A 198 8.69 -14.42 11.47
C ILE A 198 8.04 -15.80 11.65
N GLY A 199 7.23 -15.96 12.71
CA GLY A 199 6.51 -17.20 12.97
C GLY A 199 5.65 -17.62 11.77
N VAL A 200 4.79 -16.74 11.30
CA VAL A 200 3.85 -17.05 10.21
C VAL A 200 4.54 -17.21 8.85
N LEU A 201 5.59 -16.41 8.58
CA LEU A 201 6.21 -16.38 7.26
C LEU A 201 7.40 -17.35 7.11
N LYS A 202 8.05 -17.78 8.21
CA LYS A 202 9.30 -18.54 8.16
C LYS A 202 9.32 -19.82 9.01
N VAL A 203 8.44 -19.96 10.01
CA VAL A 203 8.44 -21.12 10.91
C VAL A 203 7.38 -22.13 10.46
N ASP A 204 7.79 -23.26 9.90
CA ASP A 204 6.90 -24.23 9.24
C ASP A 204 5.72 -24.70 10.12
N PHE A 205 5.95 -24.98 11.40
CA PHE A 205 4.89 -25.38 12.34
C PHE A 205 3.81 -24.29 12.49
N ILE A 206 4.22 -23.01 12.64
CA ILE A 206 3.29 -21.88 12.78
C ILE A 206 2.61 -21.60 11.44
N LYS A 207 3.38 -21.63 10.35
CA LYS A 207 2.87 -21.49 8.99
C LYS A 207 1.78 -22.52 8.69
N SER A 208 2.03 -23.80 9.00
CA SER A 208 1.05 -24.89 8.82
C SER A 208 -0.21 -24.65 9.67
N GLY A 209 -0.08 -24.12 10.89
CA GLY A 209 -1.22 -23.72 11.70
C GLY A 209 -2.08 -22.62 11.04
N PHE A 210 -1.44 -21.59 10.47
CA PHE A 210 -2.13 -20.54 9.73
C PHE A 210 -2.74 -21.05 8.42
N GLU A 211 -2.08 -21.97 7.73
CA GLU A 211 -2.60 -22.63 6.52
C GLU A 211 -3.83 -23.49 6.85
N THR A 212 -3.82 -24.21 7.98
CA THR A 212 -4.99 -24.99 8.45
C THR A 212 -6.17 -24.07 8.74
N ILE A 213 -5.95 -22.94 9.44
CA ILE A 213 -7.01 -21.96 9.69
C ILE A 213 -7.46 -21.32 8.36
N GLY A 214 -6.53 -20.98 7.46
CA GLY A 214 -6.82 -20.47 6.12
C GLY A 214 -7.68 -21.43 5.32
N GLN A 215 -7.40 -22.74 5.39
CA GLN A 215 -8.22 -23.77 4.74
C GLN A 215 -9.65 -23.81 5.27
N LEU A 216 -9.87 -23.56 6.58
CA LEU A 216 -11.22 -23.43 7.12
C LEU A 216 -11.98 -22.25 6.48
N PHE A 217 -11.31 -21.12 6.25
CA PHE A 217 -11.93 -19.99 5.53
C PHE A 217 -12.24 -20.33 4.06
N VAL A 218 -11.34 -21.03 3.38
CA VAL A 218 -11.57 -21.49 2.00
C VAL A 218 -12.75 -22.45 1.94
N ASN A 219 -12.84 -23.42 2.87
CA ASN A 219 -13.97 -24.36 2.94
C ASN A 219 -15.30 -23.62 3.20
N VAL A 220 -15.28 -22.56 4.02
CA VAL A 220 -16.48 -21.72 4.25
C VAL A 220 -16.93 -21.02 2.97
N LEU A 221 -15.98 -20.59 2.12
CA LEU A 221 -16.30 -20.06 0.78
C LEU A 221 -17.00 -21.12 -0.09
N GLU A 222 -16.49 -22.35 -0.10
CA GLU A 222 -17.07 -23.48 -0.85
C GLU A 222 -18.50 -23.83 -0.36
N TYR A 223 -18.72 -23.85 0.98
CA TYR A 223 -20.06 -24.06 1.53
C TYR A 223 -21.02 -22.91 1.17
N THR A 224 -20.53 -21.67 1.11
CA THR A 224 -21.33 -20.54 0.65
C THR A 224 -21.71 -20.69 -0.80
N GLN A 225 -20.80 -21.20 -1.64
CA GLN A 225 -21.08 -21.43 -3.06
C GLN A 225 -22.26 -22.38 -3.25
N ALA A 226 -22.35 -23.46 -2.47
CA ALA A 226 -23.49 -24.39 -2.53
C ALA A 226 -24.84 -23.67 -2.26
N GLY A 227 -24.86 -22.74 -1.28
CA GLY A 227 -26.05 -21.91 -1.01
C GLY A 227 -26.35 -20.91 -2.13
N SER A 228 -25.32 -20.34 -2.72
CA SER A 228 -25.46 -19.41 -3.85
C SER A 228 -25.93 -20.12 -5.12
N GLU A 229 -25.43 -21.33 -5.40
CA GLU A 229 -25.88 -22.15 -6.53
C GLU A 229 -27.34 -22.55 -6.41
N PHE A 230 -27.80 -22.85 -5.20
CA PHE A 230 -29.20 -23.12 -4.94
C PHE A 230 -30.11 -21.90 -5.24
N LEU A 231 -29.65 -20.69 -4.92
CA LEU A 231 -30.45 -19.47 -5.12
C LEU A 231 -30.36 -18.91 -6.54
N PHE A 232 -29.18 -18.95 -7.15
CA PHE A 232 -28.89 -18.24 -8.41
C PHE A 232 -28.63 -19.17 -9.59
N GLY A 233 -28.45 -20.46 -9.36
CA GLY A 233 -28.26 -21.48 -10.40
C GLY A 233 -27.10 -21.15 -11.35
N GLY A 234 -27.34 -21.32 -12.65
CA GLY A 234 -26.34 -21.10 -13.69
C GLY A 234 -25.80 -19.67 -13.82
N MET A 235 -26.41 -18.68 -13.14
CA MET A 235 -25.88 -17.29 -13.16
C MET A 235 -24.51 -17.15 -12.46
N LEU A 236 -24.07 -18.20 -11.75
CA LEU A 236 -22.74 -18.24 -11.13
C LEU A 236 -21.65 -18.76 -12.07
N ASP A 237 -21.99 -19.25 -13.24
CA ASP A 237 -21.01 -19.73 -14.21
C ASP A 237 -20.20 -18.57 -14.82
N ILE A 238 -18.96 -18.46 -14.37
CA ILE A 238 -18.03 -17.40 -14.78
C ILE A 238 -17.73 -17.45 -16.28
N ASN A 239 -17.74 -18.64 -16.88
CA ASN A 239 -17.48 -18.77 -18.31
C ASN A 239 -18.61 -18.19 -19.16
N SER A 240 -19.86 -18.25 -18.67
CA SER A 240 -21.04 -17.76 -19.37
C SER A 240 -21.36 -16.29 -19.10
N TYR A 241 -21.18 -15.83 -17.86
CA TYR A 241 -21.65 -14.51 -17.41
C TYR A 241 -20.53 -13.60 -16.87
N GLY A 242 -19.29 -14.09 -16.81
CA GLY A 242 -18.19 -13.40 -16.15
C GLY A 242 -18.32 -13.39 -14.62
N PHE A 243 -17.40 -12.70 -13.94
CA PHE A 243 -17.40 -12.58 -12.48
C PHE A 243 -18.45 -11.55 -12.04
N ILE A 244 -19.56 -12.00 -11.46
CA ILE A 244 -20.60 -11.14 -10.90
C ILE A 244 -20.41 -11.00 -9.40
N PHE A 245 -19.81 -9.87 -8.96
CA PHE A 245 -19.51 -9.59 -7.55
C PHE A 245 -20.69 -9.83 -6.59
N ALA A 246 -21.89 -9.34 -6.98
CA ALA A 246 -23.08 -9.41 -6.14
C ALA A 246 -23.52 -10.85 -5.85
N LEU A 247 -23.26 -11.79 -6.76
CA LEU A 247 -23.68 -13.18 -6.63
C LEU A 247 -22.59 -14.09 -6.07
N GLN A 248 -21.32 -13.74 -6.27
CA GLN A 248 -20.19 -14.59 -5.88
C GLN A 248 -19.59 -14.18 -4.54
N VAL A 249 -19.63 -12.88 -4.18
CA VAL A 249 -18.96 -12.36 -2.98
C VAL A 249 -19.94 -11.96 -1.88
N LEU A 250 -21.03 -11.26 -2.18
CA LEU A 250 -21.96 -10.80 -1.13
C LEU A 250 -22.60 -11.93 -0.32
N PRO A 251 -22.97 -13.11 -0.89
CA PRO A 251 -23.47 -14.22 -0.12
C PRO A 251 -22.50 -14.75 0.95
N THR A 252 -21.20 -14.68 0.66
CA THR A 252 -20.15 -15.09 1.62
C THR A 252 -20.19 -14.24 2.89
N ILE A 253 -20.43 -12.93 2.77
CA ILE A 253 -20.57 -12.03 3.92
C ILE A 253 -21.77 -12.44 4.77
N ILE A 254 -22.88 -12.83 4.15
CA ILE A 254 -24.10 -13.25 4.85
C ILE A 254 -23.85 -14.56 5.61
N PHE A 255 -23.33 -15.57 4.93
CA PHE A 255 -23.09 -16.87 5.55
C PHE A 255 -22.04 -16.80 6.66
N PHE A 256 -20.94 -16.08 6.43
CA PHE A 256 -19.88 -15.94 7.43
C PHE A 256 -20.36 -15.18 8.68
N SER A 257 -21.23 -14.17 8.52
CA SER A 257 -21.85 -13.47 9.64
C SER A 257 -22.76 -14.40 10.46
N ALA A 258 -23.55 -15.23 9.79
CA ALA A 258 -24.37 -16.24 10.46
C ALA A 258 -23.49 -17.26 11.22
N LEU A 259 -22.43 -17.77 10.60
CA LEU A 259 -21.46 -18.68 11.21
C LEU A 259 -20.78 -18.05 12.44
N THR A 260 -20.33 -16.80 12.32
CA THR A 260 -19.72 -16.05 13.43
C THR A 260 -20.69 -15.90 14.61
N SER A 261 -21.97 -15.62 14.34
CA SER A 261 -23.00 -15.52 15.37
C SER A 261 -23.22 -16.85 16.09
N VAL A 262 -23.14 -17.96 15.37
CA VAL A 262 -23.22 -19.33 15.96
C VAL A 262 -22.01 -19.59 16.85
N LEU A 263 -20.79 -19.29 16.37
CA LEU A 263 -19.57 -19.45 17.16
C LEU A 263 -19.59 -18.57 18.41
N PHE A 264 -20.17 -17.37 18.31
CA PHE A 264 -20.36 -16.47 19.44
C PHE A 264 -21.40 -17.04 20.44
N TYR A 265 -22.52 -17.60 19.97
CA TYR A 265 -23.53 -18.24 20.80
C TYR A 265 -22.94 -19.40 21.61
N PHE A 266 -22.09 -20.23 21.02
CA PHE A 266 -21.40 -21.33 21.72
C PHE A 266 -20.24 -20.88 22.61
N GLY A 267 -19.90 -19.60 22.62
CA GLY A 267 -18.82 -19.06 23.45
C GLY A 267 -17.41 -19.34 22.92
N ILE A 268 -17.26 -19.88 21.71
CA ILE A 268 -15.96 -20.24 21.12
C ILE A 268 -15.11 -18.97 20.90
N ILE A 269 -15.71 -17.93 20.32
CA ILE A 269 -15.02 -16.64 20.09
C ILE A 269 -14.58 -16.01 21.40
N GLN A 270 -15.44 -16.05 22.43
CA GLN A 270 -15.14 -15.50 23.75
C GLN A 270 -13.93 -16.18 24.40
N ILE A 271 -13.80 -17.50 24.25
CA ILE A 271 -12.65 -18.28 24.77
C ILE A 271 -11.36 -17.85 24.06
N LEU A 272 -11.39 -17.77 22.72
CA LEU A 272 -10.23 -17.36 21.92
C LEU A 272 -9.81 -15.93 22.26
N VAL A 273 -10.76 -15.00 22.26
CA VAL A 273 -10.51 -13.58 22.56
C VAL A 273 -9.99 -13.39 23.98
N LYS A 274 -10.55 -14.13 24.96
CA LYS A 274 -10.08 -14.08 26.36
C LYS A 274 -8.62 -14.56 26.49
N GLY A 275 -8.27 -15.65 25.82
CA GLY A 275 -6.90 -16.18 25.82
C GLY A 275 -5.90 -15.19 25.22
N MET A 276 -6.21 -14.65 24.03
CA MET A 276 -5.37 -13.65 23.36
C MET A 276 -5.32 -12.33 24.14
N GLY A 277 -6.46 -11.88 24.68
CA GLY A 277 -6.52 -10.67 25.48
C GLY A 277 -5.67 -10.77 26.76
N TRP A 278 -5.72 -11.93 27.46
CA TRP A 278 -4.84 -12.18 28.60
C TRP A 278 -3.35 -12.08 28.23
N LEU A 279 -2.96 -12.68 27.09
CA LEU A 279 -1.59 -12.62 26.59
C LEU A 279 -1.15 -11.17 26.32
N LEU A 280 -1.98 -10.40 25.60
CA LEU A 280 -1.70 -8.99 25.27
C LEU A 280 -1.63 -8.12 26.52
N THR A 281 -2.54 -8.28 27.50
CA THR A 281 -2.48 -7.55 28.78
C THR A 281 -1.17 -7.81 29.50
N LYS A 282 -0.76 -9.08 29.58
CA LYS A 282 0.46 -9.48 30.32
C LYS A 282 1.74 -9.00 29.63
N LEU A 283 1.80 -9.05 28.31
CA LEU A 283 2.99 -8.67 27.54
C LEU A 283 3.14 -7.15 27.40
N LEU A 284 2.04 -6.45 27.12
CA LEU A 284 2.07 -5.03 26.73
C LEU A 284 1.63 -4.07 27.84
N ASN A 285 1.22 -4.61 29.00
CA ASN A 285 0.78 -3.83 30.14
C ASN A 285 -0.31 -2.80 29.79
N ILE A 286 -1.36 -3.28 29.11
CA ILE A 286 -2.57 -2.54 28.76
C ILE A 286 -3.75 -3.01 29.57
N SER A 287 -4.88 -2.27 29.53
CA SER A 287 -6.09 -2.69 30.29
C SER A 287 -6.71 -3.96 29.71
N GLY A 288 -7.45 -4.69 30.57
CA GLY A 288 -8.16 -5.89 30.14
C GLY A 288 -9.21 -5.60 29.08
N ALA A 289 -9.90 -4.46 29.17
CA ALA A 289 -10.87 -4.03 28.17
C ALA A 289 -10.19 -3.70 26.80
N GLU A 290 -9.05 -3.00 26.81
CA GLU A 290 -8.27 -2.73 25.62
C GLU A 290 -7.83 -4.01 24.93
N SER A 291 -7.26 -4.94 25.68
CA SER A 291 -6.74 -6.20 25.14
C SER A 291 -7.87 -7.09 24.58
N LEU A 292 -9.01 -7.14 25.23
CA LEU A 292 -10.20 -7.85 24.73
C LEU A 292 -10.73 -7.23 23.44
N SER A 293 -10.79 -5.90 23.36
CA SER A 293 -11.21 -5.20 22.14
C SER A 293 -10.28 -5.51 20.97
N VAL A 294 -8.96 -5.36 21.18
CA VAL A 294 -7.96 -5.59 20.13
C VAL A 294 -7.92 -7.06 19.71
N ALA A 295 -7.99 -8.00 20.65
CA ALA A 295 -8.06 -9.43 20.36
C ALA A 295 -9.36 -9.80 19.64
N GLY A 296 -10.49 -9.18 20.04
CA GLY A 296 -11.79 -9.36 19.40
C GLY A 296 -11.78 -8.89 17.94
N ASN A 297 -11.14 -7.77 17.66
CA ASN A 297 -11.04 -7.20 16.31
C ASN A 297 -10.27 -8.08 15.31
N ILE A 298 -9.52 -9.08 15.76
CA ILE A 298 -8.87 -10.05 14.84
C ILE A 298 -9.91 -10.92 14.11
N PHE A 299 -11.06 -11.17 14.75
CA PHE A 299 -12.10 -12.06 14.25
C PHE A 299 -13.40 -11.33 13.92
N LEU A 300 -13.69 -10.27 14.69
CA LEU A 300 -14.94 -9.51 14.66
C LEU A 300 -14.74 -8.15 14.00
N GLY A 301 -15.81 -7.57 13.48
CA GLY A 301 -15.79 -6.22 12.92
C GLY A 301 -15.62 -5.12 13.97
N GLN A 302 -15.28 -3.93 13.48
CA GLN A 302 -15.04 -2.73 14.31
C GLN A 302 -16.24 -2.26 15.15
N THR A 303 -17.45 -2.75 14.86
CA THR A 303 -18.69 -2.50 15.62
C THR A 303 -19.08 -3.67 16.52
N GLU A 304 -18.63 -4.87 16.21
CA GLU A 304 -18.94 -6.09 16.93
C GLU A 304 -17.98 -6.34 18.11
N ALA A 305 -16.68 -6.16 17.91
CA ALA A 305 -15.69 -6.34 18.97
C ALA A 305 -15.95 -5.45 20.21
N PRO A 306 -16.41 -4.19 20.09
CA PRO A 306 -16.81 -3.37 21.25
C PRO A 306 -17.94 -3.97 22.09
N LEU A 307 -18.78 -4.88 21.56
CA LEU A 307 -19.80 -5.58 22.35
C LEU A 307 -19.16 -6.45 23.44
N LEU A 308 -18.00 -7.04 23.19
CA LEU A 308 -17.27 -7.85 24.17
C LEU A 308 -16.86 -7.06 25.42
N ILE A 309 -16.71 -5.75 25.27
CA ILE A 309 -16.27 -4.83 26.33
C ILE A 309 -17.33 -3.79 26.70
N LYS A 310 -18.58 -3.97 26.29
CA LYS A 310 -19.68 -3.02 26.49
C LYS A 310 -19.78 -2.49 27.93
N ALA A 311 -19.61 -3.38 28.92
CA ALA A 311 -19.66 -3.00 30.35
C ALA A 311 -18.57 -2.00 30.78
N TYR A 312 -17.50 -1.85 30.00
CA TYR A 312 -16.36 -0.99 30.31
C TYR A 312 -16.38 0.32 29.53
N LEU A 313 -16.97 0.35 28.32
CA LEU A 313 -16.87 1.45 27.35
C LEU A 313 -17.15 2.84 27.94
N GLU A 314 -18.23 2.98 28.75
CA GLU A 314 -18.58 4.27 29.35
C GLU A 314 -17.52 4.80 30.33
N LYS A 315 -16.76 3.91 30.98
CA LYS A 315 -15.77 4.24 32.00
C LYS A 315 -14.33 4.30 31.44
N MET A 316 -14.14 3.92 30.20
CA MET A 316 -12.81 3.94 29.57
C MET A 316 -12.29 5.36 29.43
N ASN A 317 -10.99 5.54 29.70
CA ASN A 317 -10.31 6.81 29.51
C ASN A 317 -10.00 7.06 28.01
N LYS A 318 -9.50 8.25 27.70
CA LYS A 318 -9.25 8.67 26.32
C LYS A 318 -8.22 7.82 25.58
N SER A 319 -7.18 7.35 26.26
CA SER A 319 -6.16 6.46 25.67
C SER A 319 -6.75 5.10 25.31
N GLU A 320 -7.59 4.57 26.18
CA GLU A 320 -8.28 3.30 25.97
C GLU A 320 -9.29 3.38 24.82
N ILE A 321 -10.12 4.43 24.76
CA ILE A 321 -11.07 4.65 23.66
C ILE A 321 -10.35 4.79 22.32
N LEU A 322 -9.22 5.53 22.27
CA LEU A 322 -8.45 5.63 21.04
C LEU A 322 -7.91 4.27 20.58
N LEU A 323 -7.46 3.42 21.52
CA LEU A 323 -7.00 2.08 21.15
C LEU A 323 -8.14 1.20 20.63
N VAL A 324 -9.34 1.27 21.22
CA VAL A 324 -10.54 0.58 20.68
C VAL A 324 -10.78 0.99 19.23
N MET A 325 -10.73 2.29 18.95
CA MET A 325 -10.93 2.82 17.59
C MET A 325 -9.82 2.36 16.62
N ILE A 326 -8.56 2.50 17.02
CA ILE A 326 -7.41 2.10 16.17
C ILE A 326 -7.43 0.58 15.94
N GLY A 327 -7.73 -0.22 16.96
CA GLY A 327 -7.86 -1.67 16.83
C GLY A 327 -8.88 -2.06 15.77
N GLY A 328 -10.08 -1.45 15.83
CA GLY A 328 -11.13 -1.69 14.83
C GLY A 328 -10.76 -1.20 13.42
N MET A 329 -9.97 -0.12 13.28
CA MET A 329 -9.52 0.38 11.99
C MET A 329 -8.30 -0.36 11.42
N ALA A 330 -7.47 -0.97 12.28
CA ALA A 330 -6.25 -1.67 11.84
C ALA A 330 -6.52 -3.12 11.39
N THR A 331 -7.62 -3.71 11.79
CA THR A 331 -7.99 -5.10 11.54
C THR A 331 -9.19 -5.21 10.62
N VAL A 332 -9.51 -6.41 10.19
CA VAL A 332 -10.64 -6.71 9.31
C VAL A 332 -11.53 -7.80 9.93
N ALA A 333 -12.85 -7.67 9.75
CA ALA A 333 -13.79 -8.69 10.18
C ALA A 333 -13.64 -9.99 9.37
N GLY A 334 -13.83 -11.15 10.03
CA GLY A 334 -13.70 -12.46 9.37
C GLY A 334 -14.59 -12.63 8.13
N ALA A 335 -15.84 -12.13 8.18
CA ALA A 335 -16.74 -12.15 7.03
C ALA A 335 -16.20 -11.40 5.81
N VAL A 336 -15.55 -10.27 6.06
CA VAL A 336 -14.96 -9.42 5.04
C VAL A 336 -13.63 -9.99 4.55
N LEU A 337 -12.85 -10.60 5.43
CA LEU A 337 -11.61 -11.30 5.09
C LEU A 337 -11.88 -12.43 4.07
N ALA A 338 -12.97 -13.19 4.26
CA ALA A 338 -13.39 -14.22 3.30
C ALA A 338 -13.65 -13.61 1.90
N ALA A 339 -14.30 -12.45 1.83
CA ALA A 339 -14.50 -11.75 0.56
C ALA A 339 -13.17 -11.37 -0.12
N TYR A 340 -12.19 -10.89 0.64
CA TYR A 340 -10.86 -10.54 0.10
C TYR A 340 -10.07 -11.75 -0.41
N ILE A 341 -10.21 -12.90 0.25
CA ILE A 341 -9.68 -14.17 -0.24
C ILE A 341 -10.26 -14.49 -1.62
N GLY A 342 -11.58 -14.30 -1.78
CA GLY A 342 -12.25 -14.48 -3.08
C GLY A 342 -11.72 -13.54 -4.16
N PHE A 343 -11.54 -12.23 -3.87
CA PHE A 343 -11.00 -11.25 -4.83
C PHE A 343 -9.58 -11.59 -5.28
N LEU A 344 -8.72 -11.93 -4.33
CA LEU A 344 -7.30 -12.13 -4.62
C LEU A 344 -7.01 -13.53 -5.13
N GLY A 345 -7.75 -14.54 -4.68
CA GLY A 345 -7.55 -15.93 -5.06
C GLY A 345 -8.30 -16.33 -6.34
N GLY A 346 -9.38 -15.60 -6.71
CA GLY A 346 -10.24 -15.99 -7.84
C GLY A 346 -10.76 -17.41 -7.65
N ASP A 347 -10.66 -18.25 -8.68
CA ASP A 347 -11.07 -19.67 -8.64
C ASP A 347 -9.90 -20.63 -8.35
N ASP A 348 -8.67 -20.11 -8.18
CA ASP A 348 -7.50 -20.93 -7.89
C ASP A 348 -7.41 -21.27 -6.39
N PRO A 349 -7.56 -22.56 -5.99
CA PRO A 349 -7.52 -22.96 -4.58
C PRO A 349 -6.16 -22.67 -3.91
N VAL A 350 -5.05 -22.72 -4.67
CA VAL A 350 -3.70 -22.46 -4.14
C VAL A 350 -3.53 -20.98 -3.83
N LEU A 351 -4.00 -20.11 -4.73
CA LEU A 351 -3.99 -18.66 -4.50
C LEU A 351 -4.92 -18.28 -3.35
N ARG A 352 -6.13 -18.86 -3.27
CA ARG A 352 -7.06 -18.65 -2.15
C ARG A 352 -6.39 -18.98 -0.80
N LEU A 353 -5.73 -20.12 -0.69
CA LEU A 353 -5.02 -20.52 0.53
C LEU A 353 -3.85 -19.59 0.84
N THR A 354 -3.10 -19.19 -0.17
CA THR A 354 -1.98 -18.25 -0.03
C THR A 354 -2.45 -16.90 0.52
N PHE A 355 -3.48 -16.30 -0.09
CA PHE A 355 -4.01 -15.03 0.38
C PHE A 355 -4.74 -15.15 1.72
N ALA A 356 -5.42 -16.27 2.00
CA ALA A 356 -6.02 -16.54 3.31
C ALA A 356 -4.96 -16.48 4.42
N LYS A 357 -3.83 -17.14 4.22
CA LYS A 357 -2.69 -17.12 5.15
C LYS A 357 -2.17 -15.68 5.38
N HIS A 358 -1.94 -14.92 4.29
CA HIS A 358 -1.42 -13.56 4.42
C HIS A 358 -2.42 -12.59 5.05
N LEU A 359 -3.70 -12.69 4.73
CA LEU A 359 -4.76 -11.86 5.32
C LEU A 359 -4.97 -12.15 6.81
N LEU A 360 -4.96 -13.43 7.20
CA LEU A 360 -5.00 -13.82 8.62
C LEU A 360 -3.77 -13.31 9.37
N ALA A 361 -2.58 -13.46 8.78
CA ALA A 361 -1.34 -12.94 9.35
C ALA A 361 -1.40 -11.42 9.52
N ALA A 362 -1.90 -10.70 8.51
CA ALA A 362 -2.06 -9.25 8.55
C ALA A 362 -2.98 -8.82 9.71
N SER A 363 -4.14 -9.49 9.89
CA SER A 363 -5.08 -9.18 10.97
C SER A 363 -4.47 -9.45 12.36
N VAL A 364 -3.77 -10.58 12.54
CA VAL A 364 -3.10 -10.93 13.81
C VAL A 364 -1.95 -9.96 14.12
N MET A 365 -1.13 -9.60 13.11
CA MET A 365 -0.04 -8.65 13.25
C MET A 365 -0.52 -7.22 13.52
N ALA A 366 -1.69 -6.85 13.00
CA ALA A 366 -2.25 -5.53 13.22
C ALA A 366 -2.63 -5.27 14.69
N ALA A 367 -2.94 -6.30 15.46
CA ALA A 367 -3.32 -6.18 16.87
C ALA A 367 -2.21 -5.54 17.74
N PRO A 368 -0.98 -6.08 17.84
CA PRO A 368 0.11 -5.40 18.54
C PRO A 368 0.51 -4.07 17.89
N GLY A 369 0.42 -3.95 16.56
CA GLY A 369 0.67 -2.71 15.83
C GLY A 369 -0.29 -1.59 16.25
N ALA A 370 -1.57 -1.89 16.38
CA ALA A 370 -2.59 -0.95 16.85
C ALA A 370 -2.29 -0.45 18.27
N ILE A 371 -1.86 -1.35 19.17
CA ILE A 371 -1.48 -0.99 20.54
C ILE A 371 -0.28 -0.05 20.52
N VAL A 372 0.78 -0.38 19.79
CA VAL A 372 1.99 0.45 19.66
C VAL A 372 1.63 1.86 19.21
N ILE A 373 0.92 1.97 18.11
CA ILE A 373 0.59 3.26 17.50
C ILE A 373 -0.37 4.06 18.36
N SER A 374 -1.38 3.42 18.97
CA SER A 374 -2.28 4.09 19.89
C SER A 374 -1.53 4.70 21.08
N LYS A 375 -0.61 3.95 21.69
CA LYS A 375 0.16 4.42 22.85
C LYS A 375 1.23 5.47 22.50
N ILE A 376 1.60 5.60 21.23
CA ILE A 376 2.38 6.73 20.74
C ILE A 376 1.47 7.96 20.51
N LEU A 377 0.35 7.79 19.80
CA LEU A 377 -0.57 8.89 19.45
C LEU A 377 -1.25 9.52 20.66
N TYR A 378 -1.64 8.71 21.64
CA TYR A 378 -2.22 9.15 22.90
C TYR A 378 -1.75 8.27 24.06
N PRO A 379 -0.62 8.60 24.69
CA PRO A 379 -0.04 7.81 25.77
C PRO A 379 -0.96 7.62 26.96
N GLN A 380 -0.87 6.46 27.59
CA GLN A 380 -1.61 6.14 28.81
C GLN A 380 -0.98 6.84 30.00
N THR A 381 -1.71 7.73 30.63
CA THR A 381 -1.28 8.47 31.83
C THR A 381 -2.18 8.22 33.03
N GLU A 382 -3.33 7.63 32.83
CA GLU A 382 -4.30 7.30 33.88
C GLU A 382 -4.14 5.82 34.33
N PRO A 383 -4.55 5.46 35.55
CA PRO A 383 -4.56 4.07 36.00
C PRO A 383 -5.39 3.18 35.09
N ILE A 384 -4.94 1.94 34.88
CA ILE A 384 -5.63 0.93 34.05
C ILE A 384 -6.19 -0.19 34.91
N ASN A 385 -7.32 -0.77 34.48
CA ASN A 385 -7.86 -2.00 35.03
C ASN A 385 -7.40 -3.18 34.18
N THR A 386 -6.64 -4.10 34.76
CA THR A 386 -6.10 -5.28 34.07
C THR A 386 -7.03 -6.50 34.08
N ASP A 387 -8.22 -6.41 34.66
CA ASP A 387 -9.19 -7.50 34.68
C ASP A 387 -9.67 -7.83 33.26
N VAL A 388 -9.49 -9.09 32.85
CA VAL A 388 -9.90 -9.61 31.55
C VAL A 388 -11.24 -10.36 31.71
N LYS A 389 -12.35 -9.63 31.66
CA LYS A 389 -13.70 -10.19 31.74
C LYS A 389 -14.50 -9.85 30.50
N VAL A 390 -14.87 -10.84 29.73
CA VAL A 390 -15.73 -10.69 28.54
C VAL A 390 -17.17 -10.48 28.99
N SER A 391 -17.92 -9.60 28.31
CA SER A 391 -19.36 -9.47 28.51
C SER A 391 -20.05 -10.80 28.25
N SER A 392 -21.00 -11.16 29.14
CA SER A 392 -21.77 -12.41 29.03
C SER A 392 -23.06 -12.26 28.18
N GLU A 393 -23.19 -11.14 27.45
CA GLU A 393 -24.35 -10.97 26.55
C GLU A 393 -24.34 -12.04 25.45
N LYS A 394 -25.49 -12.72 25.30
CA LYS A 394 -25.70 -13.75 24.25
C LYS A 394 -26.35 -13.11 23.03
N ILE A 395 -25.93 -13.55 21.85
CA ILE A 395 -26.48 -13.11 20.53
C ILE A 395 -27.75 -13.94 20.21
N GLY A 396 -28.64 -14.15 21.13
CA GLY A 396 -29.85 -14.91 20.93
C GLY A 396 -30.13 -15.86 22.09
N SER A 397 -31.38 -16.26 22.27
CA SER A 397 -31.83 -17.17 23.33
C SER A 397 -31.58 -18.64 22.97
N ASN A 398 -31.45 -18.96 21.67
CA ASN A 398 -31.20 -20.30 21.16
C ASN A 398 -30.38 -20.29 19.87
N PHE A 399 -29.96 -21.45 19.41
CA PHE A 399 -29.13 -21.65 18.23
C PHE A 399 -29.76 -21.09 16.93
N LEU A 400 -31.07 -21.33 16.72
CA LEU A 400 -31.77 -20.88 15.51
C LEU A 400 -31.91 -19.35 15.48
N GLU A 401 -32.16 -18.74 16.63
CA GLU A 401 -32.18 -17.29 16.76
C GLU A 401 -30.81 -16.68 16.50
N ALA A 402 -29.73 -17.31 16.94
CA ALA A 402 -28.37 -16.86 16.64
C ALA A 402 -28.06 -16.89 15.12
N ILE A 403 -28.49 -17.94 14.40
CA ILE A 403 -28.41 -18.02 12.93
C ILE A 403 -29.21 -16.89 12.29
N SER A 404 -30.48 -16.71 12.70
CA SER A 404 -31.38 -15.70 12.12
C SER A 404 -30.83 -14.28 12.30
N ASN A 405 -30.34 -13.97 13.50
CA ASN A 405 -29.74 -12.67 13.81
C ASN A 405 -28.46 -12.45 12.98
N GLY A 406 -27.57 -13.44 12.91
CA GLY A 406 -26.36 -13.38 12.12
C GLY A 406 -26.64 -13.24 10.62
N THR A 407 -27.65 -13.94 10.09
CA THR A 407 -28.08 -13.81 8.69
C THR A 407 -28.60 -12.40 8.41
N THR A 408 -29.42 -11.85 9.31
CA THR A 408 -29.98 -10.50 9.16
C THR A 408 -28.87 -9.42 9.19
N GLU A 409 -27.94 -9.51 10.11
CA GLU A 409 -26.81 -8.58 10.19
C GLU A 409 -25.86 -8.75 8.99
N GLY A 410 -25.61 -9.99 8.57
CA GLY A 410 -24.82 -10.29 7.36
C GLY A 410 -25.46 -9.74 6.08
N LEU A 411 -26.79 -9.85 5.95
CA LEU A 411 -27.52 -9.27 4.82
C LEU A 411 -27.42 -7.75 4.80
N LYS A 412 -27.61 -7.09 5.94
CA LYS A 412 -27.42 -5.62 6.05
C LYS A 412 -26.00 -5.22 5.66
N LEU A 413 -25.00 -5.95 6.13
CA LEU A 413 -23.59 -5.68 5.79
C LEU A 413 -23.36 -5.89 4.28
N ALA A 414 -23.81 -6.99 3.70
CA ALA A 414 -23.65 -7.29 2.28
C ALA A 414 -24.29 -6.22 1.38
N VAL A 415 -25.53 -5.83 1.68
CA VAL A 415 -26.25 -4.78 0.93
C VAL A 415 -25.52 -3.43 1.06
N ASN A 416 -25.09 -3.06 2.26
CA ASN A 416 -24.33 -1.83 2.46
C ASN A 416 -23.00 -1.84 1.70
N VAL A 417 -22.27 -2.96 1.72
CA VAL A 417 -21.01 -3.11 0.96
C VAL A 417 -21.29 -2.95 -0.53
N GLY A 418 -22.29 -3.67 -1.08
CA GLY A 418 -22.64 -3.56 -2.50
C GLY A 418 -23.05 -2.14 -2.91
N ALA A 419 -23.89 -1.48 -2.11
CA ALA A 419 -24.32 -0.10 -2.35
C ALA A 419 -23.13 0.89 -2.28
N MET A 420 -22.26 0.77 -1.28
CA MET A 420 -21.10 1.64 -1.15
C MET A 420 -20.10 1.43 -2.30
N LEU A 421 -19.84 0.20 -2.72
CA LEU A 421 -18.98 -0.09 -3.86
C LEU A 421 -19.51 0.56 -5.13
N LEU A 422 -20.81 0.38 -5.43
CA LEU A 422 -21.46 1.01 -6.58
C LEU A 422 -21.25 2.53 -6.57
N VAL A 423 -21.51 3.18 -5.43
CA VAL A 423 -21.41 4.64 -5.30
C VAL A 423 -19.97 5.11 -5.39
N PHE A 424 -19.02 4.47 -4.70
CA PHE A 424 -17.61 4.87 -4.75
C PHE A 424 -16.99 4.66 -6.13
N VAL A 425 -17.26 3.53 -6.79
CA VAL A 425 -16.76 3.29 -8.16
C VAL A 425 -17.33 4.33 -9.12
N ALA A 426 -18.63 4.66 -9.00
CA ALA A 426 -19.25 5.72 -9.81
C ALA A 426 -18.63 7.10 -9.53
N PHE A 427 -18.36 7.46 -8.28
CA PHE A 427 -17.67 8.71 -7.94
C PHE A 427 -16.23 8.74 -8.46
N ILE A 428 -15.49 7.66 -8.36
CA ILE A 428 -14.12 7.57 -8.91
C ILE A 428 -14.17 7.79 -10.41
N ALA A 429 -15.08 7.12 -11.14
CA ALA A 429 -15.25 7.29 -12.57
C ALA A 429 -15.63 8.73 -12.95
N MET A 430 -16.55 9.35 -12.20
CA MET A 430 -16.93 10.75 -12.39
C MET A 430 -15.76 11.72 -12.17
N ILE A 431 -15.01 11.54 -11.08
CA ILE A 431 -13.83 12.35 -10.77
C ILE A 431 -12.76 12.17 -11.84
N ASN A 432 -12.50 10.95 -12.27
CA ASN A 432 -11.55 10.66 -13.34
C ASN A 432 -11.97 11.28 -14.68
N GLY A 433 -13.27 11.29 -15.01
CA GLY A 433 -13.78 11.99 -16.18
C GLY A 433 -13.51 13.50 -16.12
N ILE A 434 -13.73 14.13 -14.95
CA ILE A 434 -13.45 15.56 -14.73
C ILE A 434 -11.95 15.84 -14.82
N LEU A 435 -11.13 15.03 -14.15
CA LEU A 435 -9.67 15.19 -14.12
C LEU A 435 -9.08 14.96 -15.51
N GLY A 436 -9.53 13.95 -16.25
CA GLY A 436 -9.11 13.68 -17.62
C GLY A 436 -9.40 14.86 -18.55
N TRP A 437 -10.61 15.44 -18.45
CA TRP A 437 -10.97 16.65 -19.20
C TRP A 437 -10.08 17.86 -18.82
N ILE A 438 -9.82 18.07 -17.52
CA ILE A 438 -8.88 19.12 -17.07
C ILE A 438 -7.49 18.87 -17.65
N GLY A 439 -7.03 17.61 -17.61
CA GLY A 439 -5.73 17.21 -18.12
C GLY A 439 -5.58 17.42 -19.65
N GLU A 440 -6.67 17.23 -20.42
CA GLU A 440 -6.71 17.54 -21.85
C GLU A 440 -6.61 19.05 -22.12
N VAL A 441 -7.47 19.84 -21.47
CA VAL A 441 -7.50 21.30 -21.65
C VAL A 441 -6.19 21.98 -21.23
N THR A 442 -5.54 21.44 -20.21
CA THR A 442 -4.26 21.99 -19.67
C THR A 442 -3.02 21.33 -20.25
N THR A 443 -3.15 20.35 -21.13
CA THR A 443 -2.06 19.51 -21.69
C THR A 443 -1.29 18.69 -20.63
N ILE A 444 -1.77 18.64 -19.39
CA ILE A 444 -1.14 17.90 -18.27
C ILE A 444 -1.16 16.39 -18.53
N ASN A 445 -2.16 15.84 -19.27
CA ASN A 445 -2.21 14.42 -19.59
C ASN A 445 -0.94 13.95 -20.32
N GLY A 446 -0.40 14.74 -21.24
CA GLY A 446 0.85 14.44 -21.93
C GLY A 446 2.06 14.42 -20.97
N TRP A 447 2.09 15.32 -20.00
CA TRP A 447 3.13 15.32 -18.98
C TRP A 447 3.01 14.12 -18.04
N VAL A 448 1.80 13.78 -17.60
CA VAL A 448 1.54 12.59 -16.75
C VAL A 448 1.98 11.31 -17.47
N ALA A 449 1.60 11.15 -18.74
CA ALA A 449 1.97 9.98 -19.54
C ALA A 449 3.49 9.87 -19.76
N ALA A 450 4.19 11.00 -19.88
CA ALA A 450 5.64 11.00 -20.06
C ALA A 450 6.44 10.76 -18.77
N ASN A 451 5.86 11.08 -17.59
CA ASN A 451 6.60 11.08 -16.31
C ASN A 451 6.03 10.11 -15.26
N SER A 452 5.05 9.30 -15.61
CA SER A 452 4.45 8.33 -14.69
C SER A 452 3.94 7.08 -15.42
N ALA A 453 3.55 6.07 -14.68
CA ALA A 453 2.94 4.86 -15.21
C ALA A 453 1.48 5.07 -15.70
N TYR A 454 0.91 6.28 -15.52
CA TYR A 454 -0.48 6.57 -15.85
C TYR A 454 -0.59 7.30 -17.19
N SER A 455 -1.60 6.97 -17.98
CA SER A 455 -1.87 7.58 -19.30
C SER A 455 -2.48 8.99 -19.23
N SER A 456 -3.09 9.35 -18.08
CA SER A 456 -3.78 10.62 -17.92
C SER A 456 -3.87 11.05 -16.46
N LEU A 457 -4.27 12.30 -16.24
CA LEU A 457 -4.56 12.82 -14.91
C LEU A 457 -5.84 12.14 -14.38
N SER A 458 -5.70 11.41 -13.29
CA SER A 458 -6.76 10.64 -12.63
C SER A 458 -6.61 10.73 -11.12
N MET A 459 -7.60 10.27 -10.38
CA MET A 459 -7.52 10.16 -8.92
C MET A 459 -6.38 9.20 -8.52
N GLU A 460 -6.21 8.12 -9.27
CA GLU A 460 -5.15 7.14 -9.09
C GLU A 460 -3.77 7.76 -9.29
N SER A 461 -3.56 8.53 -10.35
CA SER A 461 -2.28 9.19 -10.61
C SER A 461 -1.92 10.22 -9.53
N ILE A 462 -2.91 10.98 -9.05
CA ILE A 462 -2.73 11.97 -7.98
C ILE A 462 -2.40 11.27 -6.66
N LEU A 463 -3.19 10.29 -6.25
CA LEU A 463 -3.00 9.57 -4.99
C LEU A 463 -1.71 8.74 -5.03
N GLY A 464 -1.41 8.13 -6.17
CA GLY A 464 -0.16 7.44 -6.44
C GLY A 464 1.04 8.35 -6.17
N THR A 465 1.04 9.53 -6.76
CA THR A 465 2.12 10.51 -6.60
C THR A 465 2.24 11.02 -5.14
N ILE A 466 1.10 11.36 -4.51
CA ILE A 466 1.09 11.88 -3.12
C ILE A 466 1.67 10.86 -2.13
N PHE A 467 1.33 9.58 -2.28
CA PHE A 467 1.77 8.54 -1.37
C PHE A 467 3.07 7.83 -1.79
N SER A 468 3.61 8.09 -2.98
CA SER A 468 4.88 7.53 -3.46
C SER A 468 6.04 7.68 -2.46
N PRO A 469 6.30 8.83 -1.83
CA PRO A 469 7.38 8.95 -0.87
C PRO A 469 7.23 8.02 0.33
N LEU A 470 5.98 7.81 0.78
CA LEU A 470 5.70 6.90 1.88
C LEU A 470 5.91 5.44 1.46
N MET A 471 5.52 5.07 0.24
CA MET A 471 5.74 3.73 -0.31
C MET A 471 7.23 3.42 -0.46
N TRP A 472 8.00 4.39 -0.93
CA TRP A 472 9.45 4.27 -0.97
C TRP A 472 10.06 4.04 0.42
N LEU A 473 9.65 4.82 1.41
CA LEU A 473 10.12 4.70 2.80
C LEU A 473 9.84 3.33 3.40
N ILE A 474 8.68 2.73 3.15
CA ILE A 474 8.31 1.41 3.70
C ILE A 474 8.91 0.22 2.93
N GLY A 475 9.70 0.49 1.88
CA GLY A 475 10.49 -0.54 1.19
C GLY A 475 9.79 -1.22 0.01
N VAL A 476 8.80 -0.57 -0.59
CA VAL A 476 8.19 -1.02 -1.86
C VAL A 476 9.22 -0.96 -2.99
N ALA A 477 9.13 -1.86 -3.97
CA ALA A 477 9.96 -1.85 -5.16
C ALA A 477 9.76 -0.56 -5.97
N SER A 478 10.81 -0.03 -6.60
CA SER A 478 10.81 1.29 -7.22
C SER A 478 9.75 1.44 -8.30
N GLU A 479 9.55 0.40 -9.09
CA GLU A 479 8.63 0.33 -10.22
C GLU A 479 7.17 0.31 -9.75
N ASP A 480 6.90 -0.21 -8.55
CA ASP A 480 5.55 -0.39 -8.00
C ASP A 480 5.11 0.74 -7.06
N ILE A 481 6.00 1.69 -6.72
CA ILE A 481 5.77 2.74 -5.71
C ILE A 481 4.48 3.51 -5.98
N SER A 482 4.25 3.92 -7.20
CA SER A 482 3.11 4.74 -7.62
C SER A 482 1.79 3.98 -7.49
N MET A 483 1.75 2.73 -7.98
CA MET A 483 0.58 1.86 -7.87
C MET A 483 0.27 1.49 -6.41
N MET A 484 1.29 1.25 -5.61
CA MET A 484 1.12 1.02 -4.17
C MET A 484 0.61 2.27 -3.43
N GLY A 485 1.08 3.46 -3.84
CA GLY A 485 0.57 4.74 -3.35
C GLY A 485 -0.89 4.96 -3.72
N GLN A 486 -1.28 4.65 -4.95
CA GLN A 486 -2.68 4.64 -5.41
C GLN A 486 -3.55 3.76 -4.52
N LEU A 487 -3.15 2.51 -4.26
CA LEU A 487 -3.90 1.58 -3.42
C LEU A 487 -4.11 2.12 -2.00
N LEU A 488 -3.08 2.71 -1.38
CA LEU A 488 -3.23 3.36 -0.07
C LEU A 488 -4.20 4.54 -0.13
N GLY A 489 -4.09 5.39 -1.15
CA GLY A 489 -4.96 6.55 -1.33
C GLY A 489 -6.42 6.16 -1.51
N ILE A 490 -6.69 5.19 -2.37
CA ILE A 490 -8.04 4.65 -2.61
C ILE A 490 -8.62 4.03 -1.33
N LYS A 491 -7.83 3.25 -0.58
CA LYS A 491 -8.24 2.73 0.73
C LYS A 491 -8.72 3.84 1.65
N LEU A 492 -7.95 4.93 1.75
CA LEU A 492 -8.26 6.04 2.66
C LEU A 492 -9.53 6.80 2.24
N VAL A 493 -9.66 7.11 0.95
CA VAL A 493 -10.72 7.99 0.41
C VAL A 493 -12.01 7.23 0.19
N ALA A 494 -11.95 6.06 -0.44
CA ALA A 494 -13.10 5.21 -0.72
C ALA A 494 -13.27 4.13 0.36
N SER A 495 -12.60 3.00 0.16
CA SER A 495 -12.56 1.91 1.13
C SER A 495 -11.47 0.90 0.77
N GLU A 496 -11.13 0.02 1.72
CA GLU A 496 -10.26 -1.12 1.49
C GLU A 496 -10.87 -2.13 0.50
N PHE A 497 -12.20 -2.24 0.40
CA PHE A 497 -12.86 -3.08 -0.61
C PHE A 497 -12.49 -2.66 -2.02
N VAL A 498 -12.59 -1.36 -2.34
CA VAL A 498 -12.18 -0.81 -3.63
C VAL A 498 -10.67 -1.03 -3.83
N GLY A 499 -9.88 -0.84 -2.77
CA GLY A 499 -8.44 -1.10 -2.81
C GLY A 499 -8.12 -2.56 -3.18
N TYR A 500 -8.84 -3.55 -2.62
CA TYR A 500 -8.64 -4.96 -2.95
C TYR A 500 -9.11 -5.33 -4.35
N ILE A 501 -10.17 -4.72 -4.87
CA ILE A 501 -10.58 -4.87 -6.28
C ILE A 501 -9.47 -4.34 -7.19
N GLN A 502 -8.97 -3.13 -6.94
CA GLN A 502 -7.85 -2.59 -7.71
C GLN A 502 -6.57 -3.43 -7.57
N LEU A 503 -6.30 -4.00 -6.40
CA LEU A 503 -5.17 -4.92 -6.24
C LEU A 503 -5.36 -6.20 -7.07
N ALA A 504 -6.58 -6.73 -7.15
CA ALA A 504 -6.87 -7.89 -8.00
C ALA A 504 -6.64 -7.59 -9.48
N ASP A 505 -6.95 -6.38 -9.93
CA ASP A 505 -6.67 -5.91 -11.30
C ASP A 505 -5.16 -5.69 -11.51
N LEU A 506 -4.48 -5.02 -10.56
CA LEU A 506 -3.06 -4.72 -10.63
C LEU A 506 -2.14 -5.94 -10.50
N LYS A 507 -2.61 -7.06 -9.96
CA LYS A 507 -1.84 -8.32 -9.95
C LYS A 507 -1.96 -9.11 -11.25
N ASN A 508 -2.85 -8.71 -12.16
CA ASN A 508 -3.05 -9.38 -13.43
C ASN A 508 -2.06 -8.84 -14.48
N VAL A 509 -1.07 -9.62 -14.83
CA VAL A 509 -0.03 -9.27 -15.80
C VAL A 509 -0.56 -9.03 -17.23
N SER A 510 -1.81 -9.42 -17.51
CA SER A 510 -2.44 -9.12 -18.81
C SER A 510 -2.91 -7.67 -18.91
N ASN A 511 -2.96 -6.94 -17.82
CA ASN A 511 -3.33 -5.53 -17.81
C ASN A 511 -2.10 -4.67 -18.13
N GLU A 512 -2.30 -3.59 -18.87
CA GLU A 512 -1.24 -2.63 -19.20
C GLU A 512 -0.56 -2.06 -17.93
N LEU A 513 -1.36 -1.76 -16.91
CA LEU A 513 -0.87 -1.33 -15.60
C LEU A 513 -0.98 -2.51 -14.62
N HIS A 514 0.16 -3.02 -14.17
CA HIS A 514 0.23 -4.12 -13.20
C HIS A 514 1.44 -4.00 -12.28
N LEU A 515 1.37 -4.64 -11.11
CA LEU A 515 2.48 -4.74 -10.17
C LEU A 515 3.53 -5.73 -10.72
N ASN A 516 4.78 -5.33 -10.64
CA ASN A 516 5.90 -6.09 -11.19
C ASN A 516 6.44 -7.14 -10.22
N TYR A 517 6.25 -6.95 -8.90
CA TYR A 517 6.87 -7.78 -7.87
C TYR A 517 5.85 -8.47 -6.97
N GLU A 518 6.04 -9.76 -6.73
CA GLU A 518 5.25 -10.52 -5.75
C GLU A 518 5.32 -9.88 -4.35
N LYS A 519 6.48 -9.36 -3.97
CA LYS A 519 6.67 -8.60 -2.74
C LYS A 519 5.67 -7.45 -2.61
N SER A 520 5.47 -6.67 -3.66
CA SER A 520 4.54 -5.53 -3.68
C SER A 520 3.10 -6.00 -3.51
N ILE A 521 2.70 -7.09 -4.16
CA ILE A 521 1.36 -7.70 -4.02
C ILE A 521 1.10 -8.13 -2.57
N ILE A 522 2.09 -8.79 -1.95
CA ILE A 522 1.97 -9.22 -0.57
C ILE A 522 1.95 -8.01 0.37
N MET A 523 2.84 -7.03 0.18
CA MET A 523 2.82 -5.78 0.98
C MET A 523 1.48 -5.05 0.83
N ALA A 524 0.91 -4.97 -0.38
CA ALA A 524 -0.41 -4.39 -0.61
C ALA A 524 -1.50 -5.15 0.16
N THR A 525 -1.46 -6.49 0.18
CA THR A 525 -2.38 -7.33 0.93
C THR A 525 -2.39 -6.97 2.42
N TYR A 526 -1.21 -6.75 3.03
CA TYR A 526 -1.10 -6.31 4.43
C TYR A 526 -1.50 -4.85 4.63
N MET A 527 -1.12 -3.97 3.72
CA MET A 527 -1.41 -2.54 3.78
C MET A 527 -2.92 -2.27 3.70
N LEU A 528 -3.60 -2.97 2.81
CA LEU A 528 -5.05 -2.85 2.63
C LEU A 528 -5.84 -3.50 3.78
N CYS A 529 -5.27 -4.49 4.47
CA CYS A 529 -5.93 -5.19 5.57
C CYS A 529 -6.20 -4.23 6.73
N GLY A 530 -7.47 -3.90 6.93
CA GLY A 530 -7.95 -2.99 7.97
C GLY A 530 -8.87 -1.89 7.45
N PHE A 531 -9.86 -1.57 8.27
CA PHE A 531 -10.96 -0.63 7.97
C PHE A 531 -10.56 0.86 8.10
N ALA A 532 -9.28 1.20 7.95
CA ALA A 532 -8.81 2.58 8.08
C ALA A 532 -9.18 3.42 6.86
N ASN A 533 -10.40 3.96 6.82
CA ASN A 533 -10.93 4.87 5.82
C ASN A 533 -11.85 5.93 6.47
N PHE A 534 -12.20 6.98 5.72
CA PHE A 534 -13.04 8.07 6.24
C PHE A 534 -14.43 7.61 6.68
N ALA A 535 -15.05 6.65 5.97
CA ALA A 535 -16.36 6.14 6.31
C ALA A 535 -16.36 5.42 7.68
N SER A 536 -15.28 4.73 8.02
CA SER A 536 -15.11 4.03 9.29
C SER A 536 -15.14 4.95 10.51
N ILE A 537 -14.79 6.22 10.35
CA ILE A 537 -14.96 7.22 11.43
C ILE A 537 -16.44 7.33 11.81
N GLY A 538 -17.33 7.47 10.81
CA GLY A 538 -18.77 7.53 11.02
C GLY A 538 -19.34 6.22 11.58
N ILE A 539 -18.89 5.09 11.04
CA ILE A 539 -19.30 3.74 11.49
C ILE A 539 -18.96 3.53 12.97
N GLN A 540 -17.76 3.90 13.41
CA GLN A 540 -17.37 3.76 14.81
C GLN A 540 -18.09 4.73 15.74
N ILE A 541 -18.30 5.99 15.33
CA ILE A 541 -19.07 6.96 16.11
C ILE A 541 -20.52 6.45 16.29
N GLY A 542 -21.14 5.89 15.24
CA GLY A 542 -22.45 5.29 15.28
C GLY A 542 -22.49 4.01 16.12
N GLY A 543 -21.64 3.04 15.79
CA GLY A 543 -21.62 1.71 16.41
C GLY A 543 -21.21 1.76 17.88
N ILE A 544 -20.00 2.23 18.19
CA ILE A 544 -19.50 2.34 19.58
C ILE A 544 -20.33 3.36 20.37
N GLY A 545 -20.71 4.49 19.75
CA GLY A 545 -21.51 5.51 20.37
C GLY A 545 -22.96 5.10 20.68
N SER A 546 -23.49 4.03 20.06
CA SER A 546 -24.77 3.43 20.46
C SER A 546 -24.63 2.60 21.73
N LEU A 547 -23.47 1.94 21.93
CA LEU A 547 -23.16 1.15 23.11
C LEU A 547 -22.75 2.01 24.32
N ALA A 548 -22.12 3.15 24.07
CA ALA A 548 -21.62 4.09 25.07
C ALA A 548 -21.90 5.55 24.64
N PRO A 549 -23.15 6.05 24.84
CA PRO A 549 -23.55 7.40 24.41
C PRO A 549 -22.70 8.51 25.00
N GLY A 550 -22.17 8.37 26.22
CA GLY A 550 -21.29 9.33 26.87
C GLY A 550 -19.94 9.51 26.17
N GLN A 551 -19.50 8.50 25.40
CA GLN A 551 -18.23 8.54 24.67
C GLN A 551 -18.32 9.15 23.26
N ARG A 552 -19.51 9.45 22.72
CA ARG A 552 -19.70 9.99 21.35
C ARG A 552 -18.81 11.20 21.05
N LYS A 553 -18.67 12.10 22.03
CA LYS A 553 -17.80 13.29 21.88
C LYS A 553 -16.33 12.91 21.78
N THR A 554 -15.88 11.92 22.54
CA THR A 554 -14.51 11.39 22.50
C THR A 554 -14.24 10.69 21.17
N LEU A 555 -15.15 9.84 20.72
CA LEU A 555 -15.09 9.13 19.44
C LEU A 555 -14.96 10.11 18.26
N SER A 556 -15.83 11.13 18.20
CA SER A 556 -15.78 12.16 17.16
C SER A 556 -14.44 12.92 17.17
N LYS A 557 -13.93 13.27 18.37
CA LYS A 557 -12.64 13.97 18.49
C LYS A 557 -11.47 13.13 18.00
N PHE A 558 -11.54 11.83 18.18
CA PHE A 558 -10.44 10.90 17.84
C PHE A 558 -10.54 10.30 16.44
N GLY A 559 -11.64 10.51 15.71
CA GLY A 559 -11.85 9.87 14.40
C GLY A 559 -10.65 9.98 13.47
N MET A 560 -10.11 11.19 13.24
CA MET A 560 -8.92 11.38 12.39
C MET A 560 -7.65 10.75 12.98
N LYS A 561 -7.48 10.76 14.31
CA LYS A 561 -6.33 10.08 14.95
C LYS A 561 -6.44 8.58 14.82
N ALA A 562 -7.64 8.03 14.90
CA ALA A 562 -7.89 6.61 14.73
C ALA A 562 -7.63 6.18 13.27
N LEU A 563 -8.06 6.98 12.30
CA LEU A 563 -7.76 6.75 10.88
C LEU A 563 -6.25 6.71 10.60
N ILE A 564 -5.53 7.73 11.05
CA ILE A 564 -4.06 7.79 10.90
C ILE A 564 -3.41 6.60 11.64
N GLY A 565 -3.86 6.32 12.86
CA GLY A 565 -3.32 5.24 13.68
C GLY A 565 -3.53 3.85 13.07
N GLY A 566 -4.73 3.57 12.57
CA GLY A 566 -5.05 2.31 11.89
C GLY A 566 -4.25 2.14 10.59
N SER A 567 -4.11 3.21 9.81
CA SER A 567 -3.29 3.20 8.58
C SER A 567 -1.82 2.91 8.88
N ILE A 568 -1.23 3.58 9.88
CA ILE A 568 0.17 3.34 10.27
C ILE A 568 0.35 1.91 10.78
N ALA A 569 -0.59 1.38 11.56
CA ALA A 569 -0.52 0.00 12.05
C ALA A 569 -0.51 -1.03 10.90
N SER A 570 -1.37 -0.85 9.89
CA SER A 570 -1.38 -1.69 8.68
C SER A 570 -0.08 -1.54 7.87
N LEU A 571 0.44 -0.30 7.73
CA LEU A 571 1.70 -0.03 7.02
C LEU A 571 2.91 -0.66 7.73
N ILE A 572 2.96 -0.68 9.07
CA ILE A 572 4.01 -1.39 9.82
C ILE A 572 3.94 -2.89 9.51
N SER A 573 2.75 -3.49 9.52
CA SER A 573 2.58 -4.90 9.17
C SER A 573 3.06 -5.19 7.74
N ALA A 574 2.71 -4.34 6.76
CA ALA A 574 3.18 -4.43 5.38
C ALA A 574 4.72 -4.29 5.27
N THR A 575 5.30 -3.34 6.02
CA THR A 575 6.76 -3.12 6.06
C THR A 575 7.50 -4.33 6.60
N ILE A 576 7.02 -4.93 7.70
CA ILE A 576 7.61 -6.12 8.30
C ILE A 576 7.48 -7.33 7.34
N ALA A 577 6.32 -7.51 6.71
CA ALA A 577 6.13 -8.56 5.72
C ALA A 577 7.09 -8.40 4.53
N GLY A 578 7.18 -7.20 3.95
CA GLY A 578 8.10 -6.88 2.86
C GLY A 578 9.58 -7.04 3.23
N MET A 579 9.96 -6.79 4.48
CA MET A 579 11.31 -7.00 4.98
C MET A 579 11.69 -8.50 5.05
N ILE A 580 10.72 -9.36 5.41
CA ILE A 580 10.96 -10.80 5.60
C ILE A 580 10.92 -11.55 4.26
N ILE A 581 10.06 -11.09 3.34
CA ILE A 581 9.83 -11.75 2.04
C ILE A 581 10.90 -11.34 1.01
N GLY A 582 11.43 -10.12 1.09
CA GLY A 582 12.58 -9.67 0.29
C GLY A 582 12.26 -8.85 -0.92
#